data_2d3606dff146162237cf6c8011a828a0
#
_entry.id   2d3606dff146162237cf6c8011a828a0
#
_cell.length_a   1.000
_cell.length_b   1.000
_cell.length_c   1.000
_cell.angle_alpha   90.00
_cell.angle_beta   90.00
_cell.angle_gamma   90.00
#
_symmetry.space_group_name_H-M   'P 1'
#
loop_
_entity.id
_entity.type
_entity.pdbx_description
1 polymer ?
#
loop_
_entity_poly.entity_id
_entity_poly.type
_entity_poly.pdbx_seq_one_letter_code
_entity_poly.pdbx_strand_id
1 'polypeptide(L)'
;YDIEYLAKTALSGLGFKNTDFDKPFKLFSGGWKMRSELARLLISDPELLLLDEPSNYLDLPAIEWLKKYLENYNGTMLMISHDRYLLNTLTSKTIEISNTLATRYEGNYDYFIKEKKERSIHLENKEKNLNRQRAEIQKFIDRFRYNSKKASLVQSRIKMLEKLEEIETPKTNQNSNFEI
;
A
#
# COMPACT_ATOMS: atom_id res chain seq x y z
N TYR A 1 -23.40 9.61 27.81
CA TYR A 1 -24.07 8.71 26.87
C TYR A 1 -24.21 7.34 27.53
N ASP A 2 -25.40 6.73 27.44
CA ASP A 2 -25.63 5.38 27.96
C ASP A 2 -24.82 4.39 27.12
N ILE A 3 -23.83 3.73 27.73
CA ILE A 3 -22.94 2.77 27.04
C ILE A 3 -23.73 1.59 26.46
N GLU A 4 -24.84 1.24 27.10
CA GLU A 4 -25.74 0.19 26.63
C GLU A 4 -26.40 0.58 25.29
N TYR A 5 -26.82 1.83 25.17
CA TYR A 5 -27.39 2.35 23.93
C TYR A 5 -26.34 2.34 22.78
N LEU A 6 -25.12 2.79 23.06
CA LEU A 6 -24.03 2.76 22.09
C LEU A 6 -23.71 1.33 21.64
N ALA A 7 -23.66 0.39 22.60
CA ALA A 7 -23.42 -1.02 22.31
C ALA A 7 -24.51 -1.62 21.41
N LYS A 8 -25.78 -1.40 21.75
CA LYS A 8 -26.92 -1.88 20.95
C LYS A 8 -26.92 -1.26 19.55
N THR A 9 -26.58 0.03 19.43
CA THR A 9 -26.48 0.71 18.14
C THR A 9 -25.38 0.12 17.26
N ALA A 10 -24.19 -0.09 17.81
CA ALA A 10 -23.06 -0.67 17.08
C ALA A 10 -23.33 -2.13 16.67
N LEU A 11 -23.88 -2.94 17.60
CA LEU A 11 -24.26 -4.33 17.30
C LEU A 11 -25.34 -4.40 16.23
N SER A 12 -26.39 -3.57 16.33
CA SER A 12 -27.45 -3.52 15.30
C SER A 12 -26.89 -3.13 13.93
N GLY A 13 -26.00 -2.15 13.88
CA GLY A 13 -25.33 -1.73 12.66
C GLY A 13 -24.49 -2.84 12.03
N LEU A 14 -23.90 -3.72 12.83
CA LEU A 14 -23.15 -4.89 12.41
C LEU A 14 -24.03 -6.13 12.17
N GLY A 15 -25.36 -5.97 12.14
CA GLY A 15 -26.31 -6.99 11.72
C GLY A 15 -26.93 -7.84 12.84
N PHE A 16 -26.65 -7.55 14.13
CA PHE A 16 -27.30 -8.23 15.24
C PHE A 16 -28.76 -7.78 15.35
N LYS A 17 -29.63 -8.73 15.67
CA LYS A 17 -31.05 -8.47 15.95
C LYS A 17 -31.26 -8.22 17.45
N ASN A 18 -32.32 -7.54 17.81
CA ASN A 18 -32.68 -7.32 19.22
C ASN A 18 -32.75 -8.62 20.02
N THR A 19 -33.19 -9.73 19.40
CA THR A 19 -33.24 -11.06 19.99
C THR A 19 -31.86 -11.68 20.26
N ASP A 20 -30.81 -11.10 19.78
CA ASP A 20 -29.45 -11.60 19.94
C ASP A 20 -28.74 -10.99 21.15
N PHE A 21 -29.22 -9.84 21.65
CA PHE A 21 -28.52 -9.10 22.71
C PHE A 21 -28.49 -9.85 24.06
N ASP A 22 -29.51 -10.68 24.34
CA ASP A 22 -29.58 -11.48 25.56
C ASP A 22 -28.96 -12.88 25.42
N LYS A 23 -28.43 -13.21 24.21
CA LYS A 23 -27.80 -14.51 23.97
C LYS A 23 -26.39 -14.57 24.56
N PRO A 24 -26.03 -15.67 25.22
CA PRO A 24 -24.68 -15.88 25.71
C PRO A 24 -23.65 -15.83 24.54
N PHE A 25 -22.57 -15.07 24.71
CA PHE A 25 -21.52 -14.91 23.70
C PHE A 25 -20.96 -16.24 23.16
N LYS A 26 -20.91 -17.27 24.01
CA LYS A 26 -20.42 -18.61 23.66
C LYS A 26 -21.22 -19.28 22.55
N LEU A 27 -22.49 -18.93 22.39
CA LEU A 27 -23.41 -19.53 21.42
C LEU A 27 -23.27 -18.95 20.01
N PHE A 28 -22.55 -17.84 19.85
CA PHE A 28 -22.32 -17.24 18.54
C PHE A 28 -21.24 -17.99 17.75
N SER A 29 -21.41 -18.04 16.42
CA SER A 29 -20.37 -18.51 15.51
C SER A 29 -19.15 -17.58 15.52
N GLY A 30 -18.00 -18.03 14.95
CA GLY A 30 -16.79 -17.25 14.88
C GLY A 30 -16.99 -15.88 14.24
N GLY A 31 -17.70 -15.80 13.11
CA GLY A 31 -18.00 -14.54 12.41
C GLY A 31 -18.83 -13.57 13.26
N TRP A 32 -19.84 -14.05 13.98
CA TRP A 32 -20.63 -13.22 14.89
C TRP A 32 -19.83 -12.75 16.11
N LYS A 33 -18.92 -13.58 16.63
CA LYS A 33 -18.00 -13.18 17.67
C LYS A 33 -17.07 -12.06 17.21
N MET A 34 -16.52 -12.17 15.99
CA MET A 34 -15.69 -11.11 15.40
C MET A 34 -16.46 -9.81 15.21
N ARG A 35 -17.71 -9.85 14.73
CA ARG A 35 -18.58 -8.68 14.64
C ARG A 35 -18.81 -8.02 16.01
N SER A 36 -19.03 -8.81 17.07
CA SER A 36 -19.23 -8.26 18.41
C SER A 36 -17.95 -7.65 19.00
N GLU A 37 -16.77 -8.23 18.73
CA GLU A 37 -15.51 -7.64 19.14
C GLU A 37 -15.22 -6.35 18.35
N LEU A 38 -15.56 -6.29 17.07
CA LEU A 38 -15.50 -5.06 16.29
C LEU A 38 -16.41 -3.99 16.90
N ALA A 39 -17.66 -4.32 17.25
CA ALA A 39 -18.56 -3.38 17.96
C ALA A 39 -17.92 -2.84 19.24
N ARG A 40 -17.36 -3.73 20.06
CA ARG A 40 -16.68 -3.37 21.30
C ARG A 40 -15.51 -2.42 21.06
N LEU A 41 -14.71 -2.68 20.05
CA LEU A 41 -13.58 -1.83 19.68
C LEU A 41 -14.05 -0.44 19.24
N LEU A 42 -15.07 -0.35 18.41
CA LEU A 42 -15.59 0.92 17.91
C LEU A 42 -16.16 1.79 19.05
N ILE A 43 -16.92 1.22 19.97
CA ILE A 43 -17.50 1.97 21.11
C ILE A 43 -16.43 2.44 22.11
N SER A 44 -15.26 1.82 22.16
CA SER A 44 -14.18 2.27 23.05
C SER A 44 -13.53 3.57 22.60
N ASP A 45 -13.82 4.03 21.37
CA ASP A 45 -13.36 5.28 20.77
C ASP A 45 -11.87 5.58 21.00
N PRO A 46 -10.95 4.67 20.61
CA PRO A 46 -9.52 4.82 20.87
C PRO A 46 -8.92 5.94 20.04
N GLU A 47 -7.86 6.59 20.49
CA GLU A 47 -7.13 7.61 19.69
C GLU A 47 -6.50 7.04 18.43
N LEU A 48 -6.11 5.74 18.45
CA LEU A 48 -5.56 4.99 17.32
C LEU A 48 -6.33 3.70 17.11
N LEU A 49 -6.95 3.57 15.95
CA LEU A 49 -7.72 2.40 15.53
C LEU A 49 -6.93 1.60 14.50
N LEU A 50 -6.59 0.35 14.83
CA LEU A 50 -5.92 -0.58 13.93
C LEU A 50 -6.93 -1.62 13.42
N LEU A 51 -7.17 -1.64 12.11
CA LEU A 51 -8.14 -2.53 11.47
C LEU A 51 -7.44 -3.43 10.45
N ASP A 52 -7.54 -4.74 10.64
CA ASP A 52 -7.05 -5.74 9.71
C ASP A 52 -8.25 -6.47 9.10
N GLU A 53 -8.48 -6.24 7.78
CA GLU A 53 -9.60 -6.78 7.01
C GLU A 53 -10.98 -6.63 7.71
N PRO A 54 -11.39 -5.41 8.10
CA PRO A 54 -12.59 -5.20 8.91
C PRO A 54 -13.90 -5.56 8.19
N SER A 55 -13.90 -5.66 6.87
CA SER A 55 -15.05 -6.09 6.06
C SER A 55 -15.26 -7.60 6.05
N ASN A 56 -14.28 -8.38 6.53
CA ASN A 56 -14.43 -9.83 6.58
C ASN A 56 -15.61 -10.22 7.48
N TYR A 57 -16.38 -11.18 7.01
CA TYR A 57 -17.60 -11.69 7.67
C TYR A 57 -18.75 -10.68 7.81
N LEU A 58 -18.66 -9.49 7.17
CA LEU A 58 -19.74 -8.52 7.10
C LEU A 58 -20.55 -8.71 5.81
N ASP A 59 -21.86 -8.53 5.91
CA ASP A 59 -22.73 -8.36 4.76
C ASP A 59 -22.76 -6.91 4.30
N LEU A 60 -23.29 -6.64 3.12
CA LEU A 60 -23.28 -5.31 2.53
C LEU A 60 -23.89 -4.23 3.44
N PRO A 61 -25.05 -4.45 4.11
CA PRO A 61 -25.60 -3.46 5.06
C PRO A 61 -24.64 -3.14 6.23
N ALA A 62 -23.96 -4.15 6.77
CA ALA A 62 -22.99 -3.97 7.86
C ALA A 62 -21.73 -3.23 7.39
N ILE A 63 -21.26 -3.48 6.16
CA ILE A 63 -20.15 -2.73 5.56
C ILE A 63 -20.51 -1.25 5.38
N GLU A 64 -21.71 -0.95 4.87
CA GLU A 64 -22.19 0.43 4.69
C GLU A 64 -22.34 1.15 6.04
N TRP A 65 -22.82 0.45 7.06
CA TRP A 65 -22.88 1.02 8.40
C TRP A 65 -21.50 1.29 8.98
N LEU A 66 -20.56 0.31 8.87
CA LEU A 66 -19.18 0.46 9.33
C LEU A 66 -18.51 1.64 8.66
N LYS A 67 -18.66 1.77 7.34
CA LYS A 67 -18.14 2.89 6.57
C LYS A 67 -18.63 4.22 7.13
N LYS A 68 -19.95 4.40 7.30
CA LYS A 68 -20.54 5.64 7.85
C LYS A 68 -20.04 5.95 9.26
N TYR A 69 -19.80 4.92 10.07
CA TYR A 69 -19.23 5.07 11.39
C TYR A 69 -17.80 5.61 11.30
N LEU A 70 -16.96 4.98 10.46
CA LEU A 70 -15.55 5.34 10.29
C LEU A 70 -15.35 6.69 9.57
N GLU A 71 -16.27 7.12 8.72
CA GLU A 71 -16.25 8.47 8.12
C GLU A 71 -16.36 9.58 9.19
N ASN A 72 -17.02 9.30 10.29
CA ASN A 72 -17.20 10.24 11.41
C ASN A 72 -16.24 10.00 12.57
N TYR A 73 -15.30 9.08 12.42
CA TYR A 73 -14.31 8.78 13.45
C TYR A 73 -13.24 9.87 13.52
N ASN A 74 -13.03 10.43 14.72
CA ASN A 74 -12.14 11.58 14.92
C ASN A 74 -10.69 11.19 15.22
N GLY A 75 -10.44 9.93 15.57
CA GLY A 75 -9.09 9.43 15.85
C GLY A 75 -8.26 9.13 14.62
N THR A 76 -7.05 8.65 14.84
CA THR A 76 -6.20 8.14 13.76
C THR A 76 -6.59 6.70 13.43
N MET A 77 -6.71 6.37 12.14
CA MET A 77 -7.02 5.01 11.69
C MET A 77 -5.93 4.47 10.79
N LEU A 78 -5.49 3.25 11.05
CA LEU A 78 -4.66 2.45 10.16
C LEU A 78 -5.44 1.20 9.75
N MET A 79 -5.67 1.05 8.44
CA MET A 79 -6.48 -0.03 7.89
C MET A 79 -5.68 -0.87 6.89
N ILE A 80 -5.78 -2.19 7.02
CA ILE A 80 -5.38 -3.15 5.98
C ILE A 80 -6.68 -3.72 5.42
N SER A 81 -6.87 -3.65 4.10
CA SER A 81 -8.05 -4.21 3.45
C SER A 81 -7.82 -4.52 1.97
N HIS A 82 -8.54 -5.53 1.48
CA HIS A 82 -8.70 -5.80 0.05
C HIS A 82 -9.93 -5.09 -0.55
N ASP A 83 -10.75 -4.48 0.28
CA ASP A 83 -11.92 -3.72 -0.14
C ASP A 83 -11.53 -2.32 -0.63
N ARG A 84 -11.44 -2.18 -1.96
CA ARG A 84 -11.08 -0.91 -2.62
C ARG A 84 -12.07 0.22 -2.31
N TYR A 85 -13.35 -0.12 -2.12
CA TYR A 85 -14.37 0.88 -1.81
C TYR A 85 -14.12 1.51 -0.44
N LEU A 86 -13.85 0.70 0.58
CA LEU A 86 -13.48 1.19 1.90
C LEU A 86 -12.17 1.99 1.86
N LEU A 87 -11.13 1.46 1.21
CA LEU A 87 -9.84 2.16 1.10
C LEU A 87 -9.99 3.51 0.41
N ASN A 88 -10.75 3.60 -0.69
CA ASN A 88 -10.92 4.87 -1.40
C ASN A 88 -11.75 5.90 -0.65
N THR A 89 -12.71 5.45 0.15
CA THR A 89 -13.62 6.34 0.86
C THR A 89 -13.04 6.83 2.18
N LEU A 90 -12.36 5.93 2.92
CA LEU A 90 -11.96 6.17 4.30
C LEU A 90 -10.51 6.64 4.45
N THR A 91 -9.66 6.45 3.43
CA THR A 91 -8.23 6.75 3.59
C THR A 91 -7.83 7.98 2.78
N SER A 92 -6.99 8.81 3.38
CA SER A 92 -6.36 9.97 2.73
C SER A 92 -4.88 9.72 2.40
N LYS A 93 -4.32 8.63 2.88
CA LYS A 93 -2.91 8.22 2.70
C LYS A 93 -2.83 6.72 2.50
N THR A 94 -1.90 6.27 1.67
CA THR A 94 -1.66 4.84 1.43
C THR A 94 -0.19 4.53 1.70
N ILE A 95 0.08 3.41 2.36
CA ILE A 95 1.43 2.90 2.59
C ILE A 95 1.55 1.57 1.86
N GLU A 96 2.44 1.51 0.88
CA GLU A 96 2.80 0.27 0.20
C GLU A 96 4.01 -0.37 0.88
N ILE A 97 3.90 -1.63 1.25
CA ILE A 97 5.04 -2.43 1.75
C ILE A 97 5.44 -3.38 0.63
N SER A 98 6.64 -3.19 0.09
CA SER A 98 7.17 -3.99 -1.01
C SER A 98 8.69 -4.13 -0.87
N ASN A 99 9.22 -5.34 -1.06
CA ASN A 99 10.66 -5.62 -0.99
C ASN A 99 11.34 -5.05 0.28
N THR A 100 10.73 -5.24 1.45
CA THR A 100 11.19 -4.73 2.76
C THR A 100 11.22 -3.21 2.90
N LEU A 101 10.67 -2.48 1.94
CA LEU A 101 10.56 -1.02 1.96
C LEU A 101 9.10 -0.61 2.13
N ALA A 102 8.87 0.42 2.95
CA ALA A 102 7.58 1.08 3.10
C ALA A 102 7.60 2.41 2.33
N THR A 103 6.70 2.54 1.36
CA THR A 103 6.55 3.76 0.57
C THR A 103 5.20 4.40 0.86
N ARG A 104 5.21 5.66 1.28
CA ARG A 104 3.99 6.43 1.57
C ARG A 104 3.55 7.25 0.37
N TYR A 105 2.26 7.22 0.10
CA TYR A 105 1.58 8.02 -0.91
C TYR A 105 0.57 8.96 -0.23
N GLU A 106 0.58 10.24 -0.62
CA GLU A 106 -0.30 11.27 -0.07
C GLU A 106 -1.66 11.27 -0.81
N GLY A 107 -2.34 10.13 -0.77
CA GLY A 107 -3.65 9.93 -1.39
C GLY A 107 -4.24 8.57 -1.06
N ASN A 108 -5.51 8.37 -1.46
CA ASN A 108 -6.24 7.13 -1.29
C ASN A 108 -5.72 6.02 -2.22
N TYR A 109 -6.40 4.87 -2.21
CA TYR A 109 -5.98 3.70 -2.99
C TYR A 109 -5.93 3.97 -4.51
N ASP A 110 -6.89 4.70 -5.08
CA ASP A 110 -6.91 5.01 -6.52
C ASP A 110 -5.77 5.96 -6.90
N TYR A 111 -5.46 6.93 -6.05
CA TYR A 111 -4.29 7.79 -6.22
C TYR A 111 -2.99 6.96 -6.20
N PHE A 112 -2.85 6.06 -5.24
CA PHE A 112 -1.72 5.14 -5.16
C PHE A 112 -1.54 4.32 -6.44
N ILE A 113 -2.61 3.71 -6.95
CA ILE A 113 -2.56 2.89 -8.18
C ILE A 113 -2.13 3.73 -9.38
N LYS A 114 -2.66 4.95 -9.51
CA LYS A 114 -2.30 5.88 -10.58
C LYS A 114 -0.82 6.26 -10.51
N GLU A 115 -0.37 6.71 -9.38
CA GLU A 115 1.03 7.12 -9.12
C GLU A 115 2.01 5.97 -9.37
N LYS A 116 1.68 4.78 -8.89
CA LYS A 116 2.48 3.57 -9.10
C LYS A 116 2.61 3.23 -10.58
N LYS A 117 1.51 3.33 -11.33
CA LYS A 117 1.49 3.08 -12.77
C LYS A 117 2.35 4.11 -13.53
N GLU A 118 2.21 5.39 -13.22
CA GLU A 118 2.99 6.47 -13.83
C GLU A 118 4.49 6.29 -13.56
N ARG A 119 4.85 5.95 -12.32
CA ARG A 119 6.24 5.66 -11.92
C ARG A 119 6.79 4.44 -12.66
N SER A 120 6.01 3.37 -12.82
CA SER A 120 6.40 2.18 -13.58
C SER A 120 6.66 2.51 -15.04
N ILE A 121 5.79 3.26 -15.70
CA ILE A 121 5.97 3.71 -17.10
C ILE A 121 7.23 4.58 -17.22
N HIS A 122 7.45 5.49 -16.26
CA HIS A 122 8.64 6.34 -16.27
C HIS A 122 9.93 5.52 -16.16
N LEU A 123 9.98 4.54 -15.25
CA LEU A 123 11.12 3.64 -15.09
C LEU A 123 11.36 2.81 -16.36
N GLU A 124 10.32 2.23 -16.95
CA GLU A 124 10.40 1.46 -18.19
C GLU A 124 10.94 2.31 -19.36
N ASN A 125 10.46 3.54 -19.50
CA ASN A 125 10.94 4.46 -20.51
C ASN A 125 12.42 4.85 -20.29
N LYS A 126 12.80 5.07 -19.03
CA LYS A 126 14.19 5.35 -18.66
C LYS A 126 15.10 4.18 -19.01
N GLU A 127 14.69 2.96 -18.69
CA GLU A 127 15.42 1.73 -19.02
C GLU A 127 15.57 1.56 -20.54
N LYS A 128 14.47 1.72 -21.32
CA LYS A 128 14.50 1.68 -22.77
C LYS A 128 15.48 2.70 -23.36
N ASN A 129 15.48 3.93 -22.84
CA ASN A 129 16.40 4.98 -23.30
C ASN A 129 17.86 4.64 -22.97
N LEU A 130 18.14 4.12 -21.78
CA LEU A 130 19.49 3.68 -21.39
C LEU A 130 19.97 2.54 -22.27
N ASN A 131 19.13 1.54 -22.52
CA ASN A 131 19.46 0.42 -23.38
C ASN A 131 19.72 0.86 -24.83
N ARG A 132 18.96 1.84 -25.34
CA ARG A 132 19.21 2.45 -26.66
C ARG A 132 20.55 3.17 -26.71
N GLN A 133 20.86 3.99 -25.70
CA GLN A 133 22.13 4.70 -25.61
C GLN A 133 23.33 3.73 -25.57
N ARG A 134 23.22 2.65 -24.78
CA ARG A 134 24.22 1.58 -24.72
C ARG A 134 24.46 0.94 -26.09
N ALA A 135 23.37 0.56 -26.75
CA ALA A 135 23.46 -0.06 -28.07
C ALA A 135 24.10 0.86 -29.07
N GLU A 136 23.85 2.16 -29.06
CA GLU A 136 24.47 3.15 -29.93
C GLU A 136 25.97 3.32 -29.64
N ILE A 137 26.35 3.39 -28.35
CA ILE A 137 27.75 3.48 -27.94
C ILE A 137 28.50 2.20 -28.32
N GLN A 138 27.92 1.03 -28.08
CA GLN A 138 28.52 -0.26 -28.44
C GLN A 138 28.75 -0.39 -29.96
N LYS A 139 27.74 -0.03 -30.78
CA LYS A 139 27.87 -0.01 -32.23
C LYS A 139 29.00 0.91 -32.69
N PHE A 140 29.19 2.06 -32.04
CA PHE A 140 30.29 2.97 -32.37
C PHE A 140 31.63 2.33 -32.01
N ILE A 141 31.78 1.72 -30.84
CA ILE A 141 33.00 1.02 -30.42
C ILE A 141 33.34 -0.09 -31.41
N ASP A 142 32.39 -0.96 -31.75
CA ASP A 142 32.59 -2.11 -32.64
C ASP A 142 33.03 -1.65 -34.05
N ARG A 143 32.41 -0.57 -34.54
CA ARG A 143 32.74 -0.02 -35.90
C ARG A 143 34.13 0.58 -35.96
N PHE A 144 34.62 1.21 -34.91
CA PHE A 144 35.85 1.99 -34.92
C PHE A 144 36.98 1.42 -34.06
N ARG A 145 36.81 0.24 -33.47
CA ARG A 145 37.75 -0.41 -32.54
C ARG A 145 39.18 -0.52 -33.10
N TYR A 146 39.31 -0.77 -34.39
CA TYR A 146 40.61 -0.97 -35.07
C TYR A 146 41.12 0.27 -35.83
N ASN A 147 40.45 1.41 -35.69
CA ASN A 147 40.81 2.64 -36.35
C ASN A 147 41.74 3.48 -35.48
N SER A 148 43.06 3.50 -35.78
CA SER A 148 44.04 4.22 -34.98
C SER A 148 43.76 5.73 -34.86
N LYS A 149 43.20 6.35 -35.91
CA LYS A 149 42.84 7.78 -35.91
C LYS A 149 41.67 8.11 -34.97
N LYS A 150 40.89 7.10 -34.55
CA LYS A 150 39.74 7.26 -33.67
C LYS A 150 39.93 6.60 -32.30
N ALA A 151 41.13 6.12 -31.98
CA ALA A 151 41.44 5.41 -30.75
C ALA A 151 41.04 6.21 -29.47
N SER A 152 41.32 7.48 -29.42
CA SER A 152 40.93 8.35 -28.28
C SER A 152 39.41 8.47 -28.11
N LEU A 153 38.67 8.58 -29.25
CA LEU A 153 37.20 8.62 -29.22
C LEU A 153 36.61 7.28 -28.77
N VAL A 154 37.17 6.17 -29.19
CA VAL A 154 36.74 4.83 -28.76
C VAL A 154 36.97 4.66 -27.27
N GLN A 155 38.13 5.03 -26.74
CA GLN A 155 38.43 4.99 -25.32
C GLN A 155 37.46 5.85 -24.49
N SER A 156 37.14 7.05 -24.98
CA SER A 156 36.13 7.90 -24.34
C SER A 156 34.74 7.24 -24.28
N ARG A 157 34.35 6.54 -25.38
CA ARG A 157 33.06 5.83 -25.44
C ARG A 157 33.02 4.59 -24.55
N ILE A 158 34.13 3.86 -24.41
CA ILE A 158 34.26 2.74 -23.47
C ILE A 158 34.03 3.25 -22.03
N LYS A 159 34.73 4.31 -21.61
CA LYS A 159 34.53 4.91 -20.29
C LYS A 159 33.09 5.38 -20.06
N MET A 160 32.44 5.87 -21.10
CA MET A 160 31.03 6.28 -21.00
C MET A 160 30.10 5.07 -20.82
N LEU A 161 30.39 3.94 -21.48
CA LEU A 161 29.64 2.70 -21.31
C LEU A 161 29.79 2.14 -19.88
N GLU A 162 31.03 2.05 -19.38
CA GLU A 162 31.33 1.63 -18.01
C GLU A 162 30.59 2.47 -16.98
N LYS A 163 30.55 3.80 -17.14
CA LYS A 163 29.82 4.70 -16.25
C LYS A 163 28.29 4.49 -16.30
N LEU A 164 27.72 4.12 -17.45
CA LEU A 164 26.30 3.78 -17.57
C LEU A 164 25.99 2.46 -16.87
N GLU A 165 26.90 1.50 -16.84
CA GLU A 165 26.75 0.23 -16.14
C GLU A 165 26.82 0.41 -14.61
N GLU A 166 27.69 1.29 -14.10
CA GLU A 166 27.76 1.62 -12.68
C GLU A 166 26.47 2.25 -12.13
N ILE A 167 25.72 3.00 -12.94
CA ILE A 167 24.45 3.64 -12.55
C ILE A 167 23.32 2.61 -12.38
N GLU A 168 23.36 1.48 -13.07
CA GLU A 168 22.32 0.44 -13.01
C GLU A 168 22.50 -0.57 -11.89
N THR A 169 23.69 -0.73 -11.36
CA THR A 169 23.89 -1.49 -10.15
C THR A 169 23.59 -0.57 -8.95
N PRO A 170 22.37 -0.57 -8.37
CA PRO A 170 22.19 0.14 -7.11
C PRO A 170 23.13 -0.53 -6.12
N LYS A 171 24.05 0.24 -5.53
CA LYS A 171 24.79 -0.21 -4.36
C LYS A 171 23.72 -0.67 -3.38
N THR A 172 23.60 -1.95 -3.18
CA THR A 172 22.75 -2.53 -2.13
C THR A 172 23.30 -1.97 -0.83
N ASN A 173 22.70 -0.92 -0.32
CA ASN A 173 22.96 -0.44 1.02
C ASN A 173 22.42 -1.52 1.97
N GLN A 174 23.27 -2.53 2.23
CA GLN A 174 23.22 -3.33 3.43
C GLN A 174 23.57 -2.37 4.55
N ASN A 175 22.54 -1.81 5.21
CA ASN A 175 22.57 -1.34 6.59
C ASN A 175 21.28 -0.59 6.87
N SER A 176 20.23 -1.34 7.20
CA SER A 176 19.22 -0.85 8.12
C SER A 176 19.10 -1.89 9.23
N ASN A 177 19.97 -1.76 10.22
CA ASN A 177 19.74 -2.34 11.53
C ASN A 177 18.51 -1.61 12.11
N PHE A 178 17.37 -2.28 12.10
CA PHE A 178 16.27 -1.94 12.98
C PHE A 178 16.63 -2.54 14.35
N GLU A 179 17.18 -1.73 15.25
CA GLU A 179 17.12 -2.00 16.67
C GLU A 179 15.71 -1.62 17.15
N ILE A 180 15.03 -2.61 17.76
CA ILE A 180 13.74 -2.48 18.45
C ILE A 180 14.00 -1.96 19.87
#